data_070e5a48e6bee3d2071bd8f0d94b3ee6
#
_entry.id   070e5a48e6bee3d2071bd8f0d94b3ee6
#
_cell.length_a   1.000
_cell.length_b   1.000
_cell.length_c   1.000
_cell.angle_alpha   90.00
_cell.angle_beta   90.00
_cell.angle_gamma   90.00
#
_symmetry.space_group_name_H-M   'P 1'
#
loop_
_entity.id
_entity.type
_entity.pdbx_description
1 polymer ?
#
loop_
_entity_poly.entity_id
_entity_poly.type
_entity_poly.pdbx_seq_one_letter_code
_entity_poly.pdbx_strand_id
1 'polypeptide(L)'
;MPPTESPTTAIERLLRSGDAAGALRIADELIKQSRRSFPGWLSRGCANMNLGRLVDADVDIDTALKLSPTDPQASLLRGMIDQRLGRIDNAIKHLRRVSASSAPQSIEASNALAEVLWFAHRRDELAAFVAAGGAWLRDPRAALMIARVRASHDIDGAITDLQSIAARERSPILRRVAGFEAVGLLDKTARYREAFDLSVKLHADTTPPFDLEGMLAPVRQQHAQLASASAWPAPRVEAITGLAMVVGLPRSGTTLLEQMLDAHPSISGIGEYDGVDMLANDLVSTGRWPRAASSIARDDLLAMQSRYMSGARRLTREGATISFDKTLRAWRWLPAIAAVLPGTVCFQVARDPRDSAISTFLSYFHPINDGWTASLTSLRRVLEAERSILPSMLQSVGLAHECIVYEDLVEDPTGHATRCLNRLGLAMDARVLAPEANTRAVFTLSHEQVRRPINRTSIGRWKNYEFAFDSSWDALACAHDERRVIR
;
A
#
# COMPACT_ATOMS: atom_id res chain seq x y z
N MET A 1 -17.65 -24.06 -38.78
CA MET A 1 -17.68 -23.33 -37.50
C MET A 1 -16.27 -22.92 -37.13
N PRO A 2 -15.98 -21.67 -36.81
CA PRO A 2 -14.66 -21.34 -36.25
C PRO A 2 -14.45 -22.18 -34.97
N PRO A 3 -13.23 -22.65 -34.69
CA PRO A 3 -12.95 -23.43 -33.48
C PRO A 3 -13.34 -22.58 -32.27
N THR A 4 -14.18 -23.14 -31.40
CA THR A 4 -14.54 -22.50 -30.14
C THR A 4 -13.26 -22.28 -29.33
N GLU A 5 -13.00 -21.04 -28.99
CA GLU A 5 -11.83 -20.64 -28.19
C GLU A 5 -11.78 -21.49 -26.92
N SER A 6 -10.59 -22.03 -26.57
CA SER A 6 -10.47 -22.79 -25.32
C SER A 6 -10.69 -21.88 -24.10
N PRO A 7 -11.24 -22.38 -22.99
CA PRO A 7 -11.42 -21.56 -21.77
C PRO A 7 -10.12 -20.92 -21.27
N THR A 8 -8.99 -21.63 -21.37
CA THR A 8 -7.67 -21.11 -20.98
C THR A 8 -7.23 -19.95 -21.87
N THR A 9 -7.41 -20.07 -23.19
CA THR A 9 -7.11 -18.99 -24.15
C THR A 9 -7.99 -17.76 -23.91
N ALA A 10 -9.29 -17.97 -23.64
CA ALA A 10 -10.20 -16.90 -23.28
C ALA A 10 -9.76 -16.17 -22.01
N ILE A 11 -9.35 -16.90 -20.98
CA ILE A 11 -8.82 -16.31 -19.73
C ILE A 11 -7.57 -15.47 -20.01
N GLU A 12 -6.59 -16.00 -20.75
CA GLU A 12 -5.37 -15.26 -21.09
C GLU A 12 -5.66 -13.98 -21.86
N ARG A 13 -6.60 -14.00 -22.77
CA ARG A 13 -7.05 -12.83 -23.52
C ARG A 13 -7.68 -11.78 -22.59
N LEU A 14 -8.57 -12.19 -21.69
CA LEU A 14 -9.23 -11.33 -20.72
C LEU A 14 -8.21 -10.69 -19.76
N LEU A 15 -7.26 -11.47 -19.23
CA LEU A 15 -6.21 -10.94 -18.38
C LEU A 15 -5.33 -9.92 -19.11
N ARG A 16 -5.00 -10.16 -20.39
CA ARG A 16 -4.24 -9.21 -21.21
C ARG A 16 -5.01 -7.93 -21.52
N SER A 17 -6.34 -7.99 -21.63
CA SER A 17 -7.20 -6.81 -21.82
C SER A 17 -7.57 -6.09 -20.51
N GLY A 18 -7.12 -6.59 -19.34
CA GLY A 18 -7.44 -6.02 -18.04
C GLY A 18 -8.76 -6.48 -17.43
N ASP A 19 -9.53 -7.35 -18.11
CA ASP A 19 -10.77 -7.91 -17.56
C ASP A 19 -10.49 -9.11 -16.64
N ALA A 20 -9.88 -8.84 -15.51
CA ALA A 20 -9.61 -9.86 -14.52
C ALA A 20 -10.89 -10.45 -13.89
N ALA A 21 -11.98 -9.68 -13.83
CA ALA A 21 -13.27 -10.17 -13.34
C ALA A 21 -13.90 -11.18 -14.32
N GLY A 22 -13.79 -10.93 -15.62
CA GLY A 22 -14.19 -11.88 -16.66
C GLY A 22 -13.38 -13.18 -16.61
N ALA A 23 -12.07 -13.06 -16.46
CA ALA A 23 -11.16 -14.19 -16.29
C ALA A 23 -11.51 -15.04 -15.06
N LEU A 24 -11.82 -14.38 -13.93
CA LEU A 24 -12.22 -15.03 -12.68
C LEU A 24 -13.47 -15.91 -12.89
N ARG A 25 -14.51 -15.39 -13.57
CA ARG A 25 -15.74 -16.16 -13.82
C ARG A 25 -15.48 -17.43 -14.62
N ILE A 26 -14.66 -17.38 -15.67
CA ILE A 26 -14.32 -18.56 -16.48
C ILE A 26 -13.50 -19.56 -15.65
N ALA A 27 -12.55 -19.09 -14.86
CA ALA A 27 -11.74 -19.94 -13.99
C ALA A 27 -12.60 -20.66 -12.93
N ASP A 28 -13.59 -19.98 -12.34
CA ASP A 28 -14.55 -20.58 -11.41
C ASP A 28 -15.36 -21.71 -12.07
N GLU A 29 -15.79 -21.54 -13.33
CA GLU A 29 -16.48 -22.61 -14.07
C GLU A 29 -15.58 -23.82 -14.31
N LEU A 30 -14.30 -23.62 -14.63
CA LEU A 30 -13.33 -24.73 -14.77
C LEU A 30 -13.15 -25.49 -13.45
N ILE A 31 -13.15 -24.79 -12.32
CA ILE A 31 -13.00 -25.42 -10.99
C ILE A 31 -14.31 -26.12 -10.58
N LYS A 32 -15.48 -25.59 -10.93
CA LYS A 32 -16.78 -26.26 -10.72
C LYS A 32 -16.87 -27.56 -11.51
N GLN A 33 -16.41 -27.55 -12.76
CA GLN A 33 -16.36 -28.77 -13.60
C GLN A 33 -15.40 -29.81 -13.05
N SER A 34 -14.25 -29.37 -12.54
CA SER A 34 -13.27 -30.26 -11.92
C SER A 34 -12.48 -29.55 -10.84
N ARG A 35 -12.63 -29.98 -9.59
CA ARG A 35 -11.82 -29.48 -8.47
C ARG A 35 -10.33 -29.80 -8.59
N ARG A 36 -9.93 -30.70 -9.49
CA ARG A 36 -8.54 -31.03 -9.84
C ARG A 36 -8.05 -30.30 -11.08
N SER A 37 -8.76 -29.29 -11.56
CA SER A 37 -8.37 -28.46 -12.70
C SER A 37 -7.18 -27.56 -12.33
N PHE A 38 -5.95 -28.01 -12.63
CA PHE A 38 -4.76 -27.15 -12.50
C PHE A 38 -4.91 -25.82 -13.24
N PRO A 39 -5.34 -25.78 -14.54
CA PRO A 39 -5.55 -24.51 -15.24
C PRO A 39 -6.58 -23.62 -14.57
N GLY A 40 -7.63 -24.17 -13.99
CA GLY A 40 -8.66 -23.42 -13.27
C GLY A 40 -8.08 -22.70 -12.06
N TRP A 41 -7.36 -23.41 -11.20
CA TRP A 41 -6.75 -22.83 -9.99
C TRP A 41 -5.65 -21.81 -10.32
N LEU A 42 -4.79 -22.12 -11.29
CA LEU A 42 -3.73 -21.21 -11.75
C LEU A 42 -4.32 -19.92 -12.28
N SER A 43 -5.33 -20.02 -13.14
CA SER A 43 -5.98 -18.86 -13.77
C SER A 43 -6.75 -18.03 -12.75
N ARG A 44 -7.43 -18.68 -11.78
CA ARG A 44 -8.14 -17.97 -10.72
C ARG A 44 -7.17 -17.21 -9.81
N GLY A 45 -6.07 -17.81 -9.44
CA GLY A 45 -5.01 -17.15 -8.68
C GLY A 45 -4.43 -15.95 -9.42
N CYS A 46 -4.19 -16.07 -10.73
CA CYS A 46 -3.74 -14.97 -11.56
C CYS A 46 -4.79 -13.83 -11.62
N ALA A 47 -6.07 -14.15 -11.81
CA ALA A 47 -7.15 -13.17 -11.82
C ALA A 47 -7.30 -12.46 -10.47
N ASN A 48 -7.26 -13.21 -9.35
CA ASN A 48 -7.30 -12.66 -8.01
C ASN A 48 -6.11 -11.73 -7.72
N MET A 49 -4.91 -12.10 -8.17
CA MET A 49 -3.72 -11.25 -8.04
C MET A 49 -3.89 -9.92 -8.80
N ASN A 50 -4.45 -9.96 -10.02
CA ASN A 50 -4.73 -8.76 -10.81
C ASN A 50 -5.85 -7.89 -10.21
N LEU A 51 -6.79 -8.49 -9.48
CA LEU A 51 -7.84 -7.77 -8.74
C LEU A 51 -7.36 -7.23 -7.38
N GLY A 52 -6.09 -7.47 -7.00
CA GLY A 52 -5.56 -7.11 -5.70
C GLY A 52 -5.94 -8.08 -4.57
N ARG A 53 -6.72 -9.13 -4.84
CA ARG A 53 -7.21 -10.10 -3.86
C ARG A 53 -6.12 -11.12 -3.48
N LEU A 54 -5.07 -10.61 -2.82
CA LEU A 54 -3.84 -11.39 -2.57
C LEU A 54 -4.08 -12.64 -1.71
N VAL A 55 -4.98 -12.55 -0.74
CA VAL A 55 -5.32 -13.67 0.15
C VAL A 55 -6.00 -14.80 -0.62
N ASP A 56 -6.90 -14.47 -1.55
CA ASP A 56 -7.56 -15.45 -2.39
C ASP A 56 -6.56 -16.06 -3.39
N ALA A 57 -5.72 -15.22 -4.01
CA ALA A 57 -4.66 -15.67 -4.90
C ALA A 57 -3.68 -16.64 -4.20
N ASP A 58 -3.35 -16.40 -2.93
CA ASP A 58 -2.49 -17.25 -2.10
C ASP A 58 -3.03 -18.68 -2.02
N VAL A 59 -4.33 -18.83 -1.75
CA VAL A 59 -5.02 -20.13 -1.66
C VAL A 59 -5.05 -20.83 -3.00
N ASP A 60 -5.35 -20.09 -4.06
CA ASP A 60 -5.50 -20.64 -5.40
C ASP A 60 -4.17 -21.18 -5.94
N ILE A 61 -3.10 -20.40 -5.81
CA ILE A 61 -1.76 -20.81 -6.26
C ILE A 61 -1.19 -21.93 -5.39
N ASP A 62 -1.49 -21.94 -4.09
CA ASP A 62 -1.12 -23.08 -3.24
C ASP A 62 -1.80 -24.38 -3.71
N THR A 63 -3.08 -24.30 -4.09
CA THR A 63 -3.82 -25.41 -4.64
C THR A 63 -3.29 -25.83 -6.01
N ALA A 64 -2.94 -24.90 -6.88
CA ALA A 64 -2.31 -25.19 -8.18
C ALA A 64 -0.97 -25.91 -7.99
N LEU A 65 -0.12 -25.47 -7.08
CA LEU A 65 1.17 -26.09 -6.80
C LEU A 65 1.04 -27.50 -6.15
N LYS A 66 -0.03 -27.77 -5.40
CA LYS A 66 -0.32 -29.15 -4.94
C LYS A 66 -0.67 -30.07 -6.09
N LEU A 67 -1.31 -29.56 -7.15
CA LEU A 67 -1.64 -30.32 -8.35
C LEU A 67 -0.45 -30.47 -9.32
N SER A 68 0.40 -29.45 -9.42
CA SER A 68 1.61 -29.45 -10.25
C SER A 68 2.77 -28.74 -9.53
N PRO A 69 3.56 -29.47 -8.70
CA PRO A 69 4.57 -28.88 -7.81
C PRO A 69 5.76 -28.22 -8.51
N THR A 70 6.00 -28.57 -9.77
CA THR A 70 7.18 -28.09 -10.53
C THR A 70 6.81 -27.09 -11.62
N ASP A 71 5.54 -26.70 -11.74
CA ASP A 71 5.10 -25.78 -12.77
C ASP A 71 5.77 -24.41 -12.61
N PRO A 72 6.46 -23.89 -13.66
CA PRO A 72 7.20 -22.65 -13.57
C PRO A 72 6.30 -21.41 -13.40
N GLN A 73 5.12 -21.42 -14.04
CA GLN A 73 4.17 -20.30 -13.96
C GLN A 73 3.56 -20.20 -12.55
N ALA A 74 3.12 -21.34 -12.00
CA ALA A 74 2.60 -21.36 -10.62
C ALA A 74 3.69 -20.99 -9.61
N SER A 75 4.94 -21.40 -9.84
CA SER A 75 6.08 -21.04 -8.99
C SER A 75 6.44 -19.56 -9.08
N LEU A 76 6.40 -18.97 -10.26
CA LEU A 76 6.57 -17.53 -10.46
C LEU A 76 5.50 -16.76 -9.68
N LEU A 77 4.21 -17.08 -9.88
CA LEU A 77 3.10 -16.44 -9.18
C LEU A 77 3.20 -16.63 -7.67
N ARG A 78 3.59 -17.83 -7.19
CA ARG A 78 3.87 -18.08 -5.77
C ARG A 78 4.90 -17.11 -5.22
N GLY A 79 6.03 -16.93 -5.91
CA GLY A 79 7.07 -16.01 -5.52
C GLY A 79 6.59 -14.55 -5.47
N MET A 80 5.81 -14.11 -6.46
CA MET A 80 5.24 -12.75 -6.50
C MET A 80 4.21 -12.52 -5.39
N ILE A 81 3.38 -13.52 -5.07
CA ILE A 81 2.42 -13.45 -3.97
C ILE A 81 3.15 -13.43 -2.63
N ASP A 82 4.13 -14.30 -2.43
CA ASP A 82 4.93 -14.35 -1.21
C ASP A 82 5.65 -13.03 -0.94
N GLN A 83 6.18 -12.37 -2.00
CA GLN A 83 6.72 -11.02 -1.90
C GLN A 83 5.70 -10.04 -1.31
N ARG A 84 4.51 -9.96 -1.92
CA ARG A 84 3.46 -9.03 -1.49
C ARG A 84 2.93 -9.33 -0.09
N LEU A 85 2.96 -10.60 0.33
CA LEU A 85 2.59 -11.04 1.67
C LEU A 85 3.73 -10.95 2.70
N GLY A 86 4.91 -10.42 2.30
CA GLY A 86 6.06 -10.27 3.18
C GLY A 86 6.83 -11.56 3.48
N ARG A 87 6.54 -12.65 2.80
CA ARG A 87 7.21 -13.97 2.97
C ARG A 87 8.48 -14.03 2.12
N ILE A 88 9.45 -13.17 2.43
CA ILE A 88 10.59 -12.86 1.57
C ILE A 88 11.44 -14.08 1.21
N ASP A 89 11.81 -14.91 2.17
CA ASP A 89 12.68 -16.08 1.90
C ASP A 89 11.97 -17.09 1.02
N ASN A 90 10.65 -17.26 1.17
CA ASN A 90 9.85 -18.12 0.28
C ASN A 90 9.80 -17.51 -1.13
N ALA A 91 9.57 -16.20 -1.25
CA ALA A 91 9.60 -15.50 -2.54
C ALA A 91 10.94 -15.71 -3.25
N ILE A 92 12.06 -15.44 -2.57
CA ILE A 92 13.41 -15.66 -3.12
C ILE A 92 13.61 -17.11 -3.55
N LYS A 93 13.21 -18.08 -2.74
CA LYS A 93 13.33 -19.51 -3.04
C LYS A 93 12.59 -19.88 -4.34
N HIS A 94 11.33 -19.49 -4.46
CA HIS A 94 10.52 -19.81 -5.65
C HIS A 94 11.03 -19.09 -6.91
N LEU A 95 11.32 -17.79 -6.80
CA LEU A 95 11.80 -16.98 -7.92
C LEU A 95 13.19 -17.43 -8.40
N ARG A 96 14.12 -17.74 -7.49
CA ARG A 96 15.47 -18.23 -7.82
C ARG A 96 15.42 -19.55 -8.58
N ARG A 97 14.52 -20.47 -8.18
CA ARG A 97 14.34 -21.74 -8.92
C ARG A 97 13.87 -21.51 -10.35
N VAL A 98 12.90 -20.62 -10.58
CA VAL A 98 12.40 -20.35 -11.93
C VAL A 98 13.42 -19.54 -12.75
N SER A 99 14.07 -18.56 -12.14
CA SER A 99 15.13 -17.75 -12.76
C SER A 99 16.29 -18.59 -13.30
N ALA A 100 16.68 -19.64 -12.58
CA ALA A 100 17.76 -20.56 -12.97
C ALA A 100 17.34 -21.63 -14.00
N SER A 101 16.07 -21.68 -14.39
CA SER A 101 15.54 -22.65 -15.33
C SER A 101 15.59 -22.15 -16.78
N SER A 102 15.40 -23.06 -17.74
CA SER A 102 15.20 -22.73 -19.16
C SER A 102 13.76 -22.37 -19.52
N ALA A 103 12.86 -22.24 -18.51
CA ALA A 103 11.46 -21.93 -18.73
C ALA A 103 11.28 -20.52 -19.33
N PRO A 104 10.26 -20.30 -20.16
CA PRO A 104 9.94 -18.96 -20.70
C PRO A 104 9.78 -17.88 -19.61
N GLN A 105 9.37 -18.27 -18.40
CA GLN A 105 9.18 -17.42 -17.23
C GLN A 105 10.49 -16.99 -16.56
N SER A 106 11.65 -17.50 -16.96
CA SER A 106 12.94 -17.24 -16.29
C SER A 106 13.33 -15.75 -16.26
N ILE A 107 13.06 -14.99 -17.32
CA ILE A 107 13.33 -13.55 -17.39
C ILE A 107 12.43 -12.81 -16.40
N GLU A 108 11.13 -13.12 -16.38
CA GLU A 108 10.18 -12.51 -15.45
C GLU A 108 10.54 -12.83 -14.00
N ALA A 109 10.88 -14.08 -13.72
CA ALA A 109 11.32 -14.50 -12.39
C ALA A 109 12.63 -13.81 -11.96
N SER A 110 13.55 -13.56 -12.89
CA SER A 110 14.79 -12.83 -12.61
C SER A 110 14.53 -11.37 -12.23
N ASN A 111 13.65 -10.69 -12.97
CA ASN A 111 13.26 -9.32 -12.63
C ASN A 111 12.54 -9.27 -11.27
N ALA A 112 11.59 -10.19 -11.02
CA ALA A 112 10.91 -10.29 -9.74
C ALA A 112 11.87 -10.61 -8.58
N LEU A 113 12.86 -11.50 -8.79
CA LEU A 113 13.90 -11.80 -7.81
C LEU A 113 14.74 -10.57 -7.47
N ALA A 114 15.19 -9.84 -8.50
CA ALA A 114 15.97 -8.62 -8.30
C ALA A 114 15.17 -7.57 -7.51
N GLU A 115 13.88 -7.43 -7.77
CA GLU A 115 12.98 -6.54 -7.04
C GLU A 115 12.80 -6.97 -5.58
N VAL A 116 12.58 -8.27 -5.32
CA VAL A 116 12.50 -8.80 -3.96
C VAL A 116 13.78 -8.54 -3.18
N LEU A 117 14.96 -8.81 -3.78
CA LEU A 117 16.26 -8.55 -3.15
C LEU A 117 16.44 -7.06 -2.82
N TRP A 118 15.97 -6.17 -3.71
CA TRP A 118 16.01 -4.72 -3.47
C TRP A 118 15.14 -4.31 -2.28
N PHE A 119 13.87 -4.67 -2.24
CA PHE A 119 12.95 -4.30 -1.16
C PHE A 119 13.25 -5.00 0.18
N ALA A 120 13.87 -6.18 0.12
CA ALA A 120 14.34 -6.88 1.30
C ALA A 120 15.70 -6.37 1.83
N HIS A 121 16.27 -5.30 1.23
CA HIS A 121 17.59 -4.77 1.56
C HIS A 121 18.76 -5.76 1.43
N ARG A 122 18.59 -6.83 0.65
CA ARG A 122 19.64 -7.84 0.37
C ARG A 122 20.59 -7.32 -0.73
N ARG A 123 21.24 -6.19 -0.46
CA ARG A 123 22.03 -5.41 -1.44
C ARG A 123 23.18 -6.21 -2.04
N ASP A 124 23.91 -6.96 -1.22
CA ASP A 124 25.05 -7.77 -1.69
C ASP A 124 24.58 -8.91 -2.60
N GLU A 125 23.45 -9.54 -2.27
CA GLU A 125 22.88 -10.59 -3.13
C GLU A 125 22.36 -10.02 -4.45
N LEU A 126 21.75 -8.82 -4.43
CA LEU A 126 21.33 -8.14 -5.64
C LEU A 126 22.55 -7.80 -6.51
N ALA A 127 23.61 -7.24 -5.92
CA ALA A 127 24.84 -6.93 -6.66
C ALA A 127 25.48 -8.18 -7.27
N ALA A 128 25.58 -9.27 -6.51
CA ALA A 128 26.07 -10.56 -7.00
C ALA A 128 25.17 -11.13 -8.12
N PHE A 129 23.84 -11.00 -7.99
CA PHE A 129 22.90 -11.46 -9.00
C PHE A 129 23.01 -10.66 -10.31
N VAL A 130 23.16 -9.34 -10.24
CA VAL A 130 23.42 -8.48 -11.41
C VAL A 130 24.76 -8.83 -12.05
N ALA A 131 25.82 -9.01 -11.25
CA ALA A 131 27.16 -9.35 -11.73
C ALA A 131 27.22 -10.74 -12.40
N ALA A 132 26.41 -11.69 -11.95
CA ALA A 132 26.31 -13.02 -12.56
C ALA A 132 25.76 -12.98 -13.99
N GLY A 133 25.10 -11.88 -14.37
CA GLY A 133 24.61 -11.69 -15.74
C GLY A 133 23.38 -12.50 -16.08
N GLY A 134 23.19 -12.75 -17.38
CA GLY A 134 22.09 -13.57 -17.88
C GLY A 134 21.21 -12.86 -18.90
N ALA A 135 20.28 -13.61 -19.50
CA ALA A 135 19.40 -13.10 -20.56
C ALA A 135 18.46 -11.98 -20.08
N TRP A 136 18.11 -11.99 -18.78
CA TRP A 136 17.23 -11.00 -18.15
C TRP A 136 17.80 -9.58 -18.17
N LEU A 137 19.14 -9.41 -18.24
CA LEU A 137 19.77 -8.09 -18.35
C LEU A 137 19.44 -7.34 -19.65
N ARG A 138 18.85 -8.03 -20.63
CA ARG A 138 18.33 -7.40 -21.86
C ARG A 138 16.91 -6.87 -21.69
N ASP A 139 16.22 -7.22 -20.60
CA ASP A 139 14.90 -6.67 -20.27
C ASP A 139 15.08 -5.21 -19.78
N PRO A 140 14.26 -4.26 -20.24
CA PRO A 140 14.36 -2.86 -19.81
C PRO A 140 14.30 -2.66 -18.28
N ARG A 141 13.62 -3.52 -17.56
CA ARG A 141 13.53 -3.48 -16.09
C ARG A 141 14.88 -3.71 -15.40
N ALA A 142 15.75 -4.49 -16.03
CA ALA A 142 17.08 -4.75 -15.50
C ALA A 142 17.94 -3.49 -15.40
N ALA A 143 17.78 -2.54 -16.33
CA ALA A 143 18.50 -1.26 -16.29
C ALA A 143 18.26 -0.50 -14.97
N LEU A 144 17.03 -0.56 -14.44
CA LEU A 144 16.70 0.00 -13.13
C LEU A 144 17.48 -0.67 -12.00
N MET A 145 17.60 -2.00 -12.04
CA MET A 145 18.33 -2.76 -11.02
C MET A 145 19.85 -2.49 -11.09
N ILE A 146 20.39 -2.35 -12.30
CA ILE A 146 21.79 -1.97 -12.51
C ILE A 146 22.06 -0.57 -11.94
N ALA A 147 21.19 0.41 -12.22
CA ALA A 147 21.32 1.76 -11.67
C ALA A 147 21.21 1.78 -10.13
N ARG A 148 20.33 0.96 -9.55
CA ARG A 148 20.20 0.77 -8.09
C ARG A 148 21.48 0.20 -7.45
N VAL A 149 22.11 -0.78 -8.08
CA VAL A 149 23.40 -1.33 -7.63
C VAL A 149 24.49 -0.27 -7.73
N ARG A 150 24.54 0.45 -8.86
CA ARG A 150 25.50 1.55 -9.10
C ARG A 150 25.42 2.64 -8.04
N ALA A 151 24.21 3.00 -7.59
CA ALA A 151 23.99 4.05 -6.60
C ALA A 151 24.73 3.83 -5.25
N SER A 152 25.17 2.58 -4.96
CA SER A 152 25.93 2.29 -3.74
C SER A 152 27.39 2.81 -3.77
N HIS A 153 27.95 3.06 -4.95
CA HIS A 153 29.35 3.46 -5.13
C HIS A 153 29.54 4.64 -6.10
N ASP A 154 28.55 4.94 -6.96
CA ASP A 154 28.55 6.04 -7.90
C ASP A 154 27.15 6.64 -8.03
N ILE A 155 26.81 7.55 -7.11
CA ILE A 155 25.49 8.18 -7.07
C ILE A 155 25.22 9.04 -8.31
N ASP A 156 26.18 9.82 -8.77
CA ASP A 156 25.99 10.71 -9.94
C ASP A 156 25.79 9.92 -11.22
N GLY A 157 26.57 8.85 -11.40
CA GLY A 157 26.37 7.93 -12.49
C GLY A 157 25.01 7.23 -12.45
N ALA A 158 24.56 6.82 -11.27
CA ALA A 158 23.23 6.24 -11.09
C ALA A 158 22.11 7.24 -11.41
N ILE A 159 22.23 8.50 -10.99
CA ILE A 159 21.27 9.57 -11.35
C ILE A 159 21.21 9.72 -12.86
N THR A 160 22.35 9.75 -13.54
CA THR A 160 22.45 9.88 -15.01
C THR A 160 21.75 8.69 -15.71
N ASP A 161 22.00 7.46 -15.25
CA ASP A 161 21.37 6.25 -15.78
C ASP A 161 19.86 6.30 -15.60
N LEU A 162 19.38 6.62 -14.40
CA LEU A 162 17.96 6.71 -14.08
C LEU A 162 17.24 7.80 -14.88
N GLN A 163 17.86 8.96 -15.05
CA GLN A 163 17.32 10.03 -15.91
C GLN A 163 17.28 9.61 -17.38
N SER A 164 18.27 8.85 -17.84
CA SER A 164 18.27 8.30 -19.20
C SER A 164 17.12 7.30 -19.42
N ILE A 165 16.88 6.41 -18.44
CA ILE A 165 15.72 5.49 -18.46
C ILE A 165 14.42 6.31 -18.47
N ALA A 166 14.29 7.30 -17.59
CA ALA A 166 13.10 8.16 -17.51
C ALA A 166 12.82 8.93 -18.81
N ALA A 167 13.85 9.27 -19.57
CA ALA A 167 13.72 10.01 -20.84
C ALA A 167 13.40 9.11 -22.03
N ARG A 168 13.96 7.90 -22.10
CA ARG A 168 14.01 7.08 -23.33
C ARG A 168 13.15 5.82 -23.28
N GLU A 169 12.81 5.32 -22.08
CA GLU A 169 12.04 4.08 -21.94
C GLU A 169 10.63 4.24 -22.53
N ARG A 170 10.13 3.20 -23.19
CA ARG A 170 8.79 3.21 -23.80
C ARG A 170 7.67 2.99 -22.78
N SER A 171 7.92 2.21 -21.74
CA SER A 171 6.96 1.95 -20.67
C SER A 171 6.76 3.20 -19.79
N PRO A 172 5.56 3.79 -19.74
CA PRO A 172 5.30 4.96 -18.89
C PRO A 172 5.54 4.67 -17.41
N ILE A 173 5.25 3.44 -16.97
CA ILE A 173 5.45 3.01 -15.58
C ILE A 173 6.94 2.98 -15.26
N LEU A 174 7.76 2.35 -16.12
CA LEU A 174 9.20 2.24 -15.89
C LEU A 174 9.88 3.61 -15.95
N ARG A 175 9.47 4.48 -16.89
CA ARG A 175 9.92 5.87 -16.94
C ARG A 175 9.67 6.58 -15.62
N ARG A 176 8.46 6.44 -15.09
CA ARG A 176 8.04 7.08 -13.85
C ARG A 176 8.82 6.53 -12.65
N VAL A 177 8.95 5.21 -12.52
CA VAL A 177 9.73 4.58 -11.43
C VAL A 177 11.17 5.06 -11.44
N ALA A 178 11.86 4.97 -12.59
CA ALA A 178 13.25 5.42 -12.74
C ALA A 178 13.40 6.90 -12.41
N GLY A 179 12.48 7.73 -12.92
CA GLY A 179 12.50 9.17 -12.68
C GLY A 179 12.37 9.52 -11.19
N PHE A 180 11.42 8.91 -10.47
CA PHE A 180 11.27 9.15 -9.03
C PHE A 180 12.40 8.55 -8.18
N GLU A 181 13.09 7.52 -8.65
CA GLU A 181 14.33 7.08 -8.00
C GLU A 181 15.47 8.09 -8.19
N ALA A 182 15.59 8.68 -9.39
CA ALA A 182 16.54 9.79 -9.61
C ALA A 182 16.21 10.99 -8.71
N VAL A 183 14.91 11.35 -8.55
CA VAL A 183 14.45 12.38 -7.61
C VAL A 183 14.91 12.07 -6.20
N GLY A 184 14.74 10.82 -5.73
CA GLY A 184 15.17 10.40 -4.40
C GLY A 184 16.69 10.51 -4.18
N LEU A 185 17.50 10.20 -5.20
CA LEU A 185 18.96 10.37 -5.12
C LEU A 185 19.38 11.84 -5.18
N LEU A 186 18.73 12.67 -5.99
CA LEU A 186 18.96 14.13 -6.04
C LEU A 186 18.63 14.77 -4.68
N ASP A 187 17.50 14.40 -4.06
CA ASP A 187 17.14 14.87 -2.73
C ASP A 187 18.14 14.44 -1.67
N LYS A 188 18.59 13.18 -1.70
CA LYS A 188 19.58 12.64 -0.77
C LYS A 188 20.95 13.33 -0.89
N THR A 189 21.28 13.85 -2.07
CA THR A 189 22.52 14.61 -2.35
C THR A 189 22.31 16.11 -2.21
N ALA A 190 21.22 16.59 -1.60
CA ALA A 190 20.89 18.00 -1.38
C ALA A 190 20.72 18.82 -2.66
N ARG A 191 20.47 18.18 -3.80
CA ARG A 191 20.16 18.82 -5.09
C ARG A 191 18.65 19.10 -5.19
N TYR A 192 18.14 19.83 -4.21
CA TYR A 192 16.69 19.99 -3.98
C TYR A 192 15.93 20.63 -5.13
N ARG A 193 16.51 21.66 -5.78
CA ARG A 193 15.88 22.31 -6.93
C ARG A 193 15.76 21.35 -8.11
N GLU A 194 16.81 20.61 -8.42
CA GLU A 194 16.79 19.62 -9.49
C GLU A 194 15.81 18.47 -9.21
N ALA A 195 15.75 18.00 -7.94
CA ALA A 195 14.77 16.99 -7.53
C ALA A 195 13.32 17.49 -7.74
N PHE A 196 13.04 18.74 -7.40
CA PHE A 196 11.73 19.34 -7.56
C PHE A 196 11.37 19.51 -9.03
N ASP A 197 12.24 20.10 -9.82
CA ASP A 197 12.01 20.36 -11.26
C ASP A 197 11.82 19.04 -12.04
N LEU A 198 12.60 17.99 -11.70
CA LEU A 198 12.41 16.65 -12.27
C LEU A 198 11.04 16.06 -11.87
N SER A 199 10.61 16.23 -10.62
CA SER A 199 9.28 15.77 -10.17
C SER A 199 8.16 16.47 -10.93
N VAL A 200 8.24 17.79 -11.10
CA VAL A 200 7.26 18.56 -11.89
C VAL A 200 7.15 17.98 -13.29
N LYS A 201 8.27 17.75 -13.94
CA LYS A 201 8.31 17.18 -15.30
C LYS A 201 7.70 15.77 -15.34
N LEU A 202 8.08 14.90 -14.41
CA LEU A 202 7.57 13.53 -14.36
C LEU A 202 6.07 13.48 -14.15
N HIS A 203 5.53 14.32 -13.25
CA HIS A 203 4.10 14.44 -13.04
C HIS A 203 3.37 14.92 -14.29
N ALA A 204 3.88 15.95 -14.96
CA ALA A 204 3.29 16.47 -16.19
C ALA A 204 3.31 15.43 -17.33
N ASP A 205 4.41 14.70 -17.49
CA ASP A 205 4.61 13.75 -18.59
C ASP A 205 3.88 12.41 -18.39
N THR A 206 3.61 12.01 -17.15
CA THR A 206 3.20 10.62 -16.85
C THR A 206 1.91 10.48 -16.04
N THR A 207 1.30 11.59 -15.59
CA THR A 207 0.03 11.54 -14.84
C THR A 207 -1.11 12.04 -15.73
N PRO A 208 -2.11 11.21 -16.01
CA PRO A 208 -3.30 11.64 -16.74
C PRO A 208 -4.12 12.64 -15.88
N PRO A 209 -5.05 13.38 -16.49
CA PRO A 209 -6.01 14.21 -15.74
C PRO A 209 -6.68 13.39 -14.63
N PHE A 210 -6.72 13.94 -13.42
CA PHE A 210 -7.28 13.28 -12.25
C PHE A 210 -8.52 14.02 -11.75
N ASP A 211 -9.61 13.28 -11.58
CA ASP A 211 -10.86 13.81 -11.00
C ASP A 211 -10.77 13.88 -9.47
N LEU A 212 -10.18 14.96 -8.96
CA LEU A 212 -10.04 15.20 -7.53
C LEU A 212 -11.41 15.36 -6.84
N GLU A 213 -12.36 16.03 -7.49
CA GLU A 213 -13.70 16.21 -6.93
C GLU A 213 -14.45 14.88 -6.86
N GLY A 214 -14.36 14.06 -7.90
CA GLY A 214 -14.92 12.70 -7.88
C GLY A 214 -14.36 11.83 -6.77
N MET A 215 -13.08 12.03 -6.39
CA MET A 215 -12.48 11.35 -5.24
C MET A 215 -13.00 11.90 -3.90
N LEU A 216 -13.15 13.21 -3.74
CA LEU A 216 -13.52 13.86 -2.47
C LEU A 216 -15.03 13.91 -2.23
N ALA A 217 -15.85 13.94 -3.28
CA ALA A 217 -17.30 14.05 -3.16
C ALA A 217 -17.93 12.91 -2.32
N PRO A 218 -17.57 11.61 -2.50
CA PRO A 218 -18.08 10.53 -1.65
C PRO A 218 -17.72 10.72 -0.18
N VAL A 219 -16.51 11.22 0.12
CA VAL A 219 -16.07 11.50 1.50
C VAL A 219 -16.92 12.60 2.13
N ARG A 220 -17.10 13.70 1.42
CA ARG A 220 -17.95 14.82 1.86
C ARG A 220 -19.41 14.39 2.02
N GLN A 221 -19.92 13.53 1.13
CA GLN A 221 -21.28 13.00 1.23
C GLN A 221 -21.47 12.14 2.48
N GLN A 222 -20.54 11.24 2.78
CA GLN A 222 -20.57 10.45 4.01
C GLN A 222 -20.51 11.35 5.26
N HIS A 223 -19.64 12.36 5.26
CA HIS A 223 -19.53 13.32 6.35
C HIS A 223 -20.82 14.12 6.55
N ALA A 224 -21.40 14.63 5.48
CA ALA A 224 -22.68 15.36 5.54
C ALA A 224 -23.83 14.45 6.04
N GLN A 225 -23.85 13.18 5.67
CA GLN A 225 -24.83 12.21 6.16
C GLN A 225 -24.69 11.99 7.67
N LEU A 226 -23.47 11.90 8.19
CA LEU A 226 -23.22 11.82 9.63
C LEU A 226 -23.67 13.06 10.40
N ALA A 227 -23.41 14.24 9.83
CA ALA A 227 -23.78 15.51 10.46
C ALA A 227 -25.29 15.77 10.47
N SER A 228 -26.04 15.22 9.50
CA SER A 228 -27.49 15.38 9.37
C SER A 228 -28.30 14.36 10.19
N ALA A 229 -27.70 13.24 10.60
CA ALA A 229 -28.35 12.24 11.42
C ALA A 229 -28.32 12.65 12.89
N SER A 230 -29.43 12.47 13.61
CA SER A 230 -29.49 12.72 15.06
C SER A 230 -28.57 11.78 15.88
N ALA A 231 -28.20 10.66 15.31
CA ALA A 231 -27.11 9.77 15.69
C ALA A 231 -26.70 8.93 14.50
N TRP A 232 -25.44 8.54 14.40
CA TRP A 232 -25.03 7.48 13.51
C TRP A 232 -25.80 6.19 13.89
N PRO A 233 -26.44 5.49 12.95
CA PRO A 233 -27.20 4.29 13.29
C PRO A 233 -26.31 3.32 14.08
N ALA A 234 -26.83 2.81 15.20
CA ALA A 234 -26.14 1.81 16.01
C ALA A 234 -25.64 0.66 15.13
N PRO A 235 -24.45 0.12 15.41
CA PRO A 235 -23.91 -1.00 14.65
C PRO A 235 -24.94 -2.14 14.59
N ARG A 236 -25.21 -2.65 13.40
CA ARG A 236 -26.20 -3.72 13.16
C ARG A 236 -25.57 -5.09 13.16
N VAL A 237 -24.27 -5.14 13.34
CA VAL A 237 -23.45 -6.36 13.47
C VAL A 237 -22.68 -6.31 14.77
N GLU A 238 -22.26 -7.46 15.26
CA GLU A 238 -21.48 -7.57 16.51
C GLU A 238 -20.14 -6.84 16.39
N ALA A 239 -19.74 -6.20 17.50
CA ALA A 239 -18.43 -5.57 17.59
C ALA A 239 -17.33 -6.63 17.50
N ILE A 240 -16.36 -6.37 16.64
CA ILE A 240 -15.18 -7.22 16.52
C ILE A 240 -14.11 -6.85 17.55
N THR A 241 -13.26 -7.82 17.84
CA THR A 241 -12.04 -7.64 18.64
C THR A 241 -10.81 -8.00 17.82
N GLY A 242 -9.66 -7.48 18.22
CA GLY A 242 -8.38 -7.84 17.58
C GLY A 242 -8.15 -7.19 16.22
N LEU A 243 -8.80 -6.05 15.94
CA LEU A 243 -8.49 -5.21 14.76
C LEU A 243 -8.16 -3.79 15.19
N ALA A 244 -7.02 -3.33 14.75
CA ALA A 244 -6.63 -1.93 14.80
C ALA A 244 -6.29 -1.43 13.40
N MET A 245 -6.41 -0.13 13.17
CA MET A 245 -6.23 0.46 11.85
C MET A 245 -5.59 1.83 11.94
N VAL A 246 -4.63 2.10 11.07
CA VAL A 246 -4.13 3.46 10.90
C VAL A 246 -5.00 4.20 9.90
N VAL A 247 -5.37 5.44 10.23
CA VAL A 247 -6.13 6.34 9.37
C VAL A 247 -5.36 7.65 9.20
N GLY A 248 -5.21 8.10 7.97
CA GLY A 248 -4.46 9.30 7.62
C GLY A 248 -3.90 9.22 6.21
N LEU A 249 -3.20 10.27 5.82
CA LEU A 249 -2.61 10.39 4.48
C LEU A 249 -1.23 9.70 4.41
N PRO A 250 -0.79 9.32 3.21
CA PRO A 250 0.57 8.80 3.03
C PRO A 250 1.60 9.86 3.47
N ARG A 251 2.78 9.38 3.87
CA ARG A 251 3.94 10.22 4.28
C ARG A 251 3.72 11.03 5.56
N SER A 252 2.66 10.76 6.33
CA SER A 252 2.41 11.39 7.64
C SER A 252 3.10 10.67 8.82
N GLY A 253 3.81 9.56 8.60
CA GLY A 253 4.44 8.77 9.67
C GLY A 253 3.71 7.46 9.99
N THR A 254 2.69 7.11 9.21
CA THR A 254 1.89 5.89 9.37
C THR A 254 2.71 4.60 9.37
N THR A 255 3.77 4.53 8.56
CA THR A 255 4.67 3.38 8.51
C THR A 255 5.53 3.27 9.77
N LEU A 256 5.97 4.40 10.34
CA LEU A 256 6.70 4.39 11.61
C LEU A 256 5.83 3.83 12.73
N LEU A 257 4.60 4.34 12.85
CA LEU A 257 3.66 3.83 13.85
C LEU A 257 3.38 2.34 13.67
N GLU A 258 3.15 1.90 12.43
CA GLU A 258 2.96 0.47 12.13
C GLU A 258 4.16 -0.37 12.59
N GLN A 259 5.39 0.03 12.28
CA GLN A 259 6.59 -0.72 12.64
C GLN A 259 6.84 -0.72 14.15
N MET A 260 6.57 0.39 14.83
CA MET A 260 6.62 0.44 16.29
C MET A 260 5.65 -0.55 16.91
N LEU A 261 4.37 -0.50 16.53
CA LEU A 261 3.34 -1.37 17.13
C LEU A 261 3.51 -2.83 16.71
N ASP A 262 3.91 -3.13 15.47
CA ASP A 262 4.19 -4.50 15.00
C ASP A 262 5.36 -5.17 15.74
N ALA A 263 6.26 -4.41 16.36
CA ALA A 263 7.31 -4.96 17.22
C ALA A 263 6.75 -5.57 18.53
N HIS A 264 5.52 -5.23 18.92
CA HIS A 264 4.86 -5.86 20.06
C HIS A 264 4.40 -7.29 19.71
N PRO A 265 4.61 -8.30 20.59
CA PRO A 265 4.31 -9.71 20.27
C PRO A 265 2.84 -9.97 19.95
N SER A 266 1.93 -9.24 20.61
CA SER A 266 0.47 -9.40 20.41
C SER A 266 -0.07 -8.65 19.19
N ILE A 267 0.73 -7.80 18.52
CA ILE A 267 0.31 -7.02 17.36
C ILE A 267 1.01 -7.54 16.10
N SER A 268 0.29 -7.66 15.02
CA SER A 268 0.84 -7.95 13.71
C SER A 268 0.42 -6.90 12.70
N GLY A 269 1.38 -6.11 12.20
CA GLY A 269 1.14 -5.27 11.03
C GLY A 269 0.82 -6.14 9.83
N ILE A 270 -0.30 -5.86 9.16
CA ILE A 270 -0.73 -6.56 7.96
C ILE A 270 -0.51 -5.76 6.68
N GLY A 271 0.14 -4.59 6.81
CA GLY A 271 0.47 -3.73 5.68
C GLY A 271 -0.74 -3.03 5.09
N GLU A 272 -0.68 -2.76 3.78
CA GLU A 272 -1.79 -2.16 3.03
C GLU A 272 -2.72 -3.26 2.51
N TYR A 273 -3.54 -3.80 3.42
CA TYR A 273 -4.50 -4.84 3.09
C TYR A 273 -5.64 -4.26 2.25
N ASP A 274 -6.02 -4.96 1.18
CA ASP A 274 -7.08 -4.55 0.25
C ASP A 274 -8.51 -4.68 0.82
N GLY A 275 -8.65 -5.17 2.04
CA GLY A 275 -9.92 -5.43 2.71
C GLY A 275 -10.84 -4.21 2.79
N VAL A 276 -10.29 -3.00 3.01
CA VAL A 276 -11.08 -1.76 3.04
C VAL A 276 -11.65 -1.43 1.67
N ASP A 277 -10.87 -1.57 0.61
CA ASP A 277 -11.34 -1.32 -0.76
C ASP A 277 -12.39 -2.35 -1.18
N MET A 278 -12.22 -3.63 -0.79
CA MET A 278 -13.21 -4.68 -1.02
C MET A 278 -14.52 -4.38 -0.29
N LEU A 279 -14.46 -4.04 0.98
CA LEU A 279 -15.60 -3.66 1.81
C LEU A 279 -16.34 -2.45 1.22
N ALA A 280 -15.60 -1.42 0.81
CA ALA A 280 -16.16 -0.23 0.20
C ALA A 280 -16.89 -0.54 -1.11
N ASN A 281 -16.27 -1.35 -1.97
CA ASN A 281 -16.87 -1.78 -3.24
C ASN A 281 -18.13 -2.63 -3.01
N ASP A 282 -18.11 -3.55 -2.05
CA ASP A 282 -19.28 -4.36 -1.70
C ASP A 282 -20.45 -3.48 -1.22
N LEU A 283 -20.19 -2.51 -0.33
CA LEU A 283 -21.20 -1.57 0.16
C LEU A 283 -21.77 -0.71 -0.97
N VAL A 284 -20.93 -0.14 -1.82
CA VAL A 284 -21.35 0.69 -2.95
C VAL A 284 -22.18 -0.14 -3.94
N SER A 285 -21.81 -1.39 -4.19
CA SER A 285 -22.52 -2.29 -5.11
C SER A 285 -23.96 -2.61 -4.66
N THR A 286 -24.29 -2.43 -3.37
CA THR A 286 -25.67 -2.57 -2.88
C THR A 286 -26.61 -1.50 -3.46
N GLY A 287 -26.09 -0.39 -3.99
CA GLY A 287 -26.83 0.79 -4.41
C GLY A 287 -27.47 1.58 -3.27
N ARG A 288 -27.24 1.20 -2.00
CA ARG A 288 -27.86 1.76 -0.79
C ARG A 288 -26.90 2.63 0.03
N TRP A 289 -25.59 2.45 -0.15
CA TRP A 289 -24.58 3.20 0.55
C TRP A 289 -24.32 4.59 -0.09
N PRO A 290 -24.14 5.66 0.68
CA PRO A 290 -24.35 5.78 2.14
C PRO A 290 -25.77 6.18 2.50
N ARG A 291 -26.62 6.64 1.53
CA ARG A 291 -27.91 7.30 1.77
C ARG A 291 -28.96 6.42 2.45
N ALA A 292 -28.98 5.14 2.12
CA ALA A 292 -29.92 4.17 2.66
C ALA A 292 -29.19 3.02 3.39
N ALA A 293 -28.09 3.33 4.09
CA ALA A 293 -27.26 2.35 4.78
C ALA A 293 -28.05 1.48 5.78
N SER A 294 -29.08 2.05 6.44
CA SER A 294 -29.96 1.33 7.34
C SER A 294 -30.81 0.23 6.67
N SER A 295 -30.97 0.26 5.35
CA SER A 295 -31.71 -0.73 4.57
C SER A 295 -30.85 -1.88 4.03
N ILE A 296 -29.52 -1.84 4.21
CA ILE A 296 -28.64 -2.95 3.84
C ILE A 296 -28.95 -4.13 4.75
N ALA A 297 -29.10 -5.33 4.20
CA ALA A 297 -29.44 -6.49 5.00
C ALA A 297 -28.32 -6.80 6.02
N ARG A 298 -28.72 -7.25 7.23
CA ARG A 298 -27.73 -7.61 8.28
C ARG A 298 -26.79 -8.72 7.82
N ASP A 299 -27.32 -9.70 7.08
CA ASP A 299 -26.54 -10.83 6.58
C ASP A 299 -25.47 -10.39 5.57
N ASP A 300 -25.75 -9.38 4.74
CA ASP A 300 -24.75 -8.78 3.84
C ASP A 300 -23.61 -8.14 4.64
N LEU A 301 -23.93 -7.37 5.69
CA LEU A 301 -22.93 -6.77 6.57
C LEU A 301 -22.09 -7.82 7.29
N LEU A 302 -22.69 -8.91 7.77
CA LEU A 302 -21.99 -10.04 8.40
C LEU A 302 -21.07 -10.76 7.41
N ALA A 303 -21.51 -10.95 6.16
CA ALA A 303 -20.68 -11.54 5.12
C ALA A 303 -19.45 -10.68 4.81
N MET A 304 -19.62 -9.36 4.70
CA MET A 304 -18.53 -8.42 4.52
C MET A 304 -17.56 -8.43 5.72
N GLN A 305 -18.09 -8.40 6.96
CA GLN A 305 -17.29 -8.47 8.18
C GLN A 305 -16.47 -9.77 8.24
N SER A 306 -17.11 -10.90 7.99
CA SER A 306 -16.45 -12.22 8.00
C SER A 306 -15.35 -12.32 6.96
N ARG A 307 -15.58 -11.79 5.74
CA ARG A 307 -14.59 -11.76 4.67
C ARG A 307 -13.37 -10.92 5.06
N TYR A 308 -13.61 -9.70 5.55
CA TYR A 308 -12.52 -8.82 5.99
C TYR A 308 -11.69 -9.48 7.09
N MET A 309 -12.34 -9.96 8.16
CA MET A 309 -11.65 -10.55 9.30
C MET A 309 -10.92 -11.86 8.95
N SER A 310 -11.49 -12.67 8.07
CA SER A 310 -10.82 -13.87 7.57
C SER A 310 -9.54 -13.53 6.82
N GLY A 311 -9.58 -12.52 5.94
CA GLY A 311 -8.40 -12.04 5.20
C GLY A 311 -7.34 -11.45 6.14
N ALA A 312 -7.73 -10.56 7.05
CA ALA A 312 -6.83 -9.95 8.03
C ALA A 312 -6.11 -11.01 8.89
N ARG A 313 -6.85 -12.02 9.40
CA ARG A 313 -6.28 -13.11 10.21
C ARG A 313 -5.24 -13.95 9.45
N ARG A 314 -5.44 -14.15 8.15
CA ARG A 314 -4.46 -14.89 7.32
C ARG A 314 -3.14 -14.15 7.15
N LEU A 315 -3.16 -12.82 7.24
CA LEU A 315 -1.98 -11.98 7.17
C LEU A 315 -1.34 -11.76 8.55
N THR A 316 -2.07 -12.06 9.61
CA THR A 316 -1.62 -11.88 10.99
C THR A 316 -0.60 -12.96 11.36
N ARG A 317 0.53 -12.54 11.93
CA ARG A 317 1.58 -13.41 12.44
C ARG A 317 1.02 -14.38 13.49
N GLU A 318 1.47 -15.61 13.47
CA GLU A 318 1.11 -16.61 14.48
C GLU A 318 1.43 -16.09 15.89
N GLY A 319 0.52 -16.29 16.82
CA GLY A 319 0.61 -15.82 18.20
C GLY A 319 0.17 -14.36 18.43
N ALA A 320 0.04 -13.54 17.40
CA ALA A 320 -0.50 -12.19 17.53
C ALA A 320 -2.04 -12.23 17.65
N THR A 321 -2.58 -11.38 18.51
CA THR A 321 -4.03 -11.28 18.78
C THR A 321 -4.69 -10.09 18.10
N ILE A 322 -3.89 -9.12 17.63
CA ILE A 322 -4.34 -7.89 16.96
C ILE A 322 -3.74 -7.82 15.56
N SER A 323 -4.62 -7.75 14.57
CA SER A 323 -4.26 -7.37 13.19
C SER A 323 -4.20 -5.85 13.09
N PHE A 324 -3.07 -5.29 12.68
CA PHE A 324 -2.90 -3.84 12.52
C PHE A 324 -2.85 -3.49 11.03
N ASP A 325 -3.96 -2.98 10.50
CA ASP A 325 -4.11 -2.59 9.10
C ASP A 325 -3.61 -1.15 8.88
N LYS A 326 -2.76 -0.97 7.87
CA LYS A 326 -2.23 0.33 7.48
C LYS A 326 -2.73 0.73 6.08
N THR A 327 -3.98 0.51 5.77
CA THR A 327 -4.57 0.93 4.49
C THR A 327 -4.76 2.44 4.45
N LEU A 328 -3.94 3.14 3.66
CA LEU A 328 -3.91 4.61 3.58
C LEU A 328 -5.21 5.24 3.06
N ARG A 329 -6.10 4.46 2.46
CA ARG A 329 -7.43 4.91 1.99
C ARG A 329 -8.53 4.79 3.03
N ALA A 330 -8.26 4.20 4.20
CA ALA A 330 -9.24 3.98 5.26
C ALA A 330 -9.96 5.27 5.73
N TRP A 331 -9.25 6.40 5.76
CA TRP A 331 -9.86 7.69 6.16
C TRP A 331 -11.05 8.10 5.29
N ARG A 332 -11.12 7.65 4.03
CA ARG A 332 -12.24 7.92 3.12
C ARG A 332 -13.48 7.07 3.41
N TRP A 333 -13.33 5.99 4.17
CA TRP A 333 -14.33 4.96 4.39
C TRP A 333 -14.65 4.71 5.86
N LEU A 334 -14.35 5.65 6.77
CA LEU A 334 -14.60 5.49 8.21
C LEU A 334 -16.04 5.13 8.56
N PRO A 335 -17.08 5.73 7.94
CA PRO A 335 -18.46 5.30 8.20
C PRO A 335 -18.74 3.86 7.76
N ALA A 336 -18.15 3.42 6.64
CA ALA A 336 -18.23 2.05 6.17
C ALA A 336 -17.54 1.08 7.13
N ILE A 337 -16.34 1.44 7.60
CA ILE A 337 -15.59 0.67 8.61
C ILE A 337 -16.43 0.55 9.90
N ALA A 338 -16.99 1.65 10.39
CA ALA A 338 -17.84 1.63 11.59
C ALA A 338 -19.10 0.77 11.44
N ALA A 339 -19.70 0.76 10.24
CA ALA A 339 -20.93 0.00 9.96
C ALA A 339 -20.66 -1.52 9.89
N VAL A 340 -19.51 -1.93 9.34
CA VAL A 340 -19.20 -3.34 9.06
C VAL A 340 -18.24 -3.93 10.08
N LEU A 341 -17.31 -3.12 10.60
CA LEU A 341 -16.24 -3.53 11.52
C LEU A 341 -16.32 -2.73 12.85
N PRO A 342 -17.50 -2.66 13.53
CA PRO A 342 -17.59 -1.99 14.80
C PRO A 342 -16.64 -2.63 15.80
N GLY A 343 -16.04 -1.82 16.68
CA GLY A 343 -15.00 -2.28 17.62
C GLY A 343 -13.57 -2.13 17.11
N THR A 344 -13.37 -1.73 15.83
CA THR A 344 -12.04 -1.36 15.31
C THR A 344 -11.47 -0.19 16.12
N VAL A 345 -10.18 -0.28 16.48
CA VAL A 345 -9.43 0.84 17.08
C VAL A 345 -8.69 1.60 15.99
N CYS A 346 -8.94 2.90 15.87
CA CYS A 346 -8.34 3.75 14.84
C CYS A 346 -7.22 4.62 15.42
N PHE A 347 -6.09 4.67 14.70
CA PHE A 347 -4.97 5.57 15.02
C PHE A 347 -4.85 6.61 13.91
N GLN A 348 -5.23 7.86 14.21
CA GLN A 348 -5.04 8.97 13.29
C GLN A 348 -3.61 9.47 13.41
N VAL A 349 -2.89 9.54 12.28
CA VAL A 349 -1.54 10.13 12.24
C VAL A 349 -1.56 11.41 11.43
N ALA A 350 -1.23 12.52 12.07
CA ALA A 350 -1.09 13.85 11.47
C ALA A 350 0.38 14.29 11.49
N ARG A 351 0.78 15.13 10.52
CA ARG A 351 2.13 15.67 10.38
C ARG A 351 2.06 17.07 9.78
N ASP A 352 3.14 17.88 9.88
CA ASP A 352 3.24 19.15 9.15
C ASP A 352 2.78 18.96 7.70
N PRO A 353 1.77 19.74 7.23
CA PRO A 353 1.19 19.56 5.91
C PRO A 353 2.21 19.74 4.78
N ARG A 354 3.19 20.64 4.98
CA ARG A 354 4.24 20.92 3.99
C ARG A 354 5.23 19.77 3.90
N ASP A 355 5.61 19.15 5.04
CA ASP A 355 6.46 17.95 5.08
C ASP A 355 5.76 16.75 4.42
N SER A 356 4.47 16.56 4.70
CA SER A 356 3.68 15.51 4.07
C SER A 356 3.53 15.72 2.57
N ALA A 357 3.26 16.97 2.16
CA ALA A 357 3.07 17.33 0.76
C ALA A 357 4.36 17.15 -0.06
N ILE A 358 5.48 17.73 0.40
CA ILE A 358 6.74 17.60 -0.35
C ILE A 358 7.22 16.16 -0.40
N SER A 359 7.10 15.41 0.71
CA SER A 359 7.46 13.99 0.74
C SER A 359 6.60 13.15 -0.20
N THR A 360 5.34 13.50 -0.40
CA THR A 360 4.43 12.83 -1.33
C THR A 360 4.75 13.22 -2.77
N PHE A 361 4.92 14.51 -3.04
CA PHE A 361 5.21 15.04 -4.37
C PHE A 361 6.51 14.51 -4.97
N LEU A 362 7.53 14.31 -4.15
CA LEU A 362 8.84 13.77 -4.56
C LEU A 362 8.88 12.23 -4.60
N SER A 363 7.77 11.56 -4.39
CA SER A 363 7.70 10.10 -4.32
C SER A 363 6.89 9.51 -5.46
N TYR A 364 7.21 8.26 -5.83
CA TYR A 364 6.41 7.50 -6.78
C TYR A 364 5.05 7.13 -6.18
N PHE A 365 3.97 7.57 -6.83
CA PHE A 365 2.61 7.09 -6.62
C PHE A 365 2.02 6.63 -7.95
N HIS A 366 1.04 5.71 -7.90
CA HIS A 366 0.42 5.20 -9.12
C HIS A 366 -0.37 6.32 -9.81
N PRO A 367 -0.04 6.68 -11.08
CA PRO A 367 -0.55 7.90 -11.70
C PRO A 367 -2.08 7.92 -11.90
N ILE A 368 -2.71 6.76 -12.05
CA ILE A 368 -4.17 6.65 -12.23
C ILE A 368 -4.88 6.66 -10.88
N ASN A 369 -4.42 5.86 -9.91
CA ASN A 369 -5.12 5.70 -8.63
C ASN A 369 -4.85 6.85 -7.67
N ASP A 370 -3.68 7.46 -7.77
CA ASP A 370 -3.19 8.48 -6.85
C ASP A 370 -2.77 9.77 -7.58
N GLY A 371 -3.42 10.09 -8.71
CA GLY A 371 -3.12 11.27 -9.53
C GLY A 371 -3.25 12.59 -8.76
N TRP A 372 -3.95 12.62 -7.63
CA TRP A 372 -4.01 13.75 -6.72
C TRP A 372 -2.64 14.14 -6.12
N THR A 373 -1.65 13.24 -6.17
CA THR A 373 -0.29 13.49 -5.70
C THR A 373 0.55 14.30 -6.69
N ALA A 374 0.03 14.54 -7.89
CA ALA A 374 0.78 15.12 -9.01
C ALA A 374 0.97 16.64 -8.94
N SER A 375 0.34 17.33 -8.01
CA SER A 375 0.56 18.77 -7.80
C SER A 375 0.43 19.16 -6.33
N LEU A 376 1.20 20.18 -5.92
CA LEU A 376 1.09 20.71 -4.56
C LEU A 376 -0.31 21.30 -4.29
N THR A 377 -0.98 21.84 -5.31
CA THR A 377 -2.36 22.35 -5.20
C THR A 377 -3.35 21.24 -4.88
N SER A 378 -3.27 20.10 -5.58
CA SER A 378 -4.14 18.94 -5.29
C SER A 378 -3.83 18.34 -3.92
N LEU A 379 -2.55 18.23 -3.57
CA LEU A 379 -2.10 17.76 -2.26
C LEU A 379 -2.65 18.65 -1.13
N ARG A 380 -2.58 19.99 -1.28
CA ARG A 380 -3.14 20.92 -0.31
C ARG A 380 -4.64 20.71 -0.12
N ARG A 381 -5.41 20.62 -1.21
CA ARG A 381 -6.86 20.37 -1.15
C ARG A 381 -7.23 19.05 -0.47
N VAL A 382 -6.45 17.98 -0.68
CA VAL A 382 -6.67 16.70 0.01
C VAL A 382 -6.34 16.80 1.49
N LEU A 383 -5.25 17.48 1.85
CA LEU A 383 -4.87 17.73 3.24
C LEU A 383 -5.91 18.61 3.96
N GLU A 384 -6.44 19.64 3.31
CA GLU A 384 -7.54 20.48 3.83
C GLU A 384 -8.79 19.63 4.10
N ALA A 385 -9.18 18.80 3.15
CA ALA A 385 -10.34 17.91 3.26
C ALA A 385 -10.16 16.89 4.40
N GLU A 386 -9.02 16.23 4.45
CA GLU A 386 -8.73 15.24 5.51
C GLU A 386 -8.78 15.89 6.89
N ARG A 387 -8.12 17.03 7.07
CA ARG A 387 -8.03 17.71 8.36
C ARG A 387 -9.36 18.30 8.84
N SER A 388 -10.22 18.74 7.94
CA SER A 388 -11.55 19.26 8.29
C SER A 388 -12.55 18.14 8.58
N ILE A 389 -12.44 17.01 7.90
CA ILE A 389 -13.47 15.94 7.92
C ILE A 389 -13.12 14.83 8.93
N LEU A 390 -11.87 14.35 8.91
CA LEU A 390 -11.49 13.12 9.63
C LEU A 390 -11.72 13.19 11.14
N PRO A 391 -11.37 14.27 11.88
CA PRO A 391 -11.59 14.32 13.32
C PRO A 391 -13.08 14.25 13.70
N SER A 392 -13.94 14.97 12.97
CA SER A 392 -15.39 14.95 13.23
C SER A 392 -16.02 13.60 12.86
N MET A 393 -15.54 12.96 11.80
CA MET A 393 -15.97 11.61 11.46
C MET A 393 -15.60 10.60 12.55
N LEU A 394 -14.36 10.62 13.05
CA LEU A 394 -13.91 9.72 14.12
C LEU A 394 -14.76 9.85 15.37
N GLN A 395 -15.11 11.09 15.76
CA GLN A 395 -16.02 11.34 16.89
C GLN A 395 -17.44 10.82 16.63
N SER A 396 -17.97 11.03 15.42
CA SER A 396 -19.36 10.73 15.08
C SER A 396 -19.62 9.23 14.88
N VAL A 397 -18.64 8.46 14.38
CA VAL A 397 -18.84 7.04 14.08
C VAL A 397 -18.73 6.12 15.30
N GLY A 398 -18.29 6.64 16.46
CA GLY A 398 -18.21 5.87 17.71
C GLY A 398 -17.10 4.82 17.76
N LEU A 399 -16.12 4.86 16.86
CA LEU A 399 -14.94 4.00 16.92
C LEU A 399 -13.94 4.54 17.95
N ALA A 400 -13.36 3.62 18.74
CA ALA A 400 -12.27 3.98 19.63
C ALA A 400 -11.09 4.51 18.80
N HIS A 401 -10.54 5.66 19.16
CA HIS A 401 -9.44 6.25 18.40
C HIS A 401 -8.42 6.98 19.26
N GLU A 402 -7.22 7.14 18.72
CA GLU A 402 -6.13 7.96 19.26
C GLU A 402 -5.57 8.83 18.14
N CYS A 403 -5.35 10.11 18.45
CA CYS A 403 -4.72 11.03 17.50
C CYS A 403 -3.24 11.18 17.84
N ILE A 404 -2.38 11.03 16.85
CA ILE A 404 -0.93 11.06 16.97
C ILE A 404 -0.39 12.15 16.04
N VAL A 405 0.39 13.07 16.59
CA VAL A 405 1.18 14.01 15.80
C VAL A 405 2.56 13.42 15.60
N TYR A 406 3.00 13.32 14.36
CA TYR A 406 4.27 12.66 13.99
C TYR A 406 5.48 13.28 14.69
N GLU A 407 5.53 14.59 14.77
CA GLU A 407 6.61 15.35 15.40
C GLU A 407 6.70 15.02 16.90
N ASP A 408 5.55 14.92 17.57
CA ASP A 408 5.46 14.59 18.99
C ASP A 408 5.80 13.10 19.24
N LEU A 409 5.35 12.21 18.32
CA LEU A 409 5.72 10.79 18.35
C LEU A 409 7.26 10.61 18.29
N VAL A 410 7.93 11.38 17.44
CA VAL A 410 9.39 11.32 17.31
C VAL A 410 10.10 11.93 18.53
N GLU A 411 9.49 12.93 19.17
CA GLU A 411 10.03 13.60 20.36
C GLU A 411 9.86 12.78 21.63
N ASP A 412 8.67 12.13 21.80
CA ASP A 412 8.35 11.23 22.92
C ASP A 412 7.79 9.89 22.41
N PRO A 413 8.63 9.01 21.85
CA PRO A 413 8.19 7.71 21.38
C PRO A 413 7.56 6.83 22.47
N THR A 414 8.10 6.95 23.72
CA THR A 414 7.65 6.14 24.85
C THR A 414 6.24 6.50 25.28
N GLY A 415 5.95 7.79 25.46
CA GLY A 415 4.62 8.26 25.85
C GLY A 415 3.57 7.91 24.79
N HIS A 416 3.89 8.12 23.50
CA HIS A 416 2.98 7.79 22.41
C HIS A 416 2.74 6.28 22.27
N ALA A 417 3.79 5.46 22.34
CA ALA A 417 3.65 4.00 22.33
C ALA A 417 2.77 3.51 23.49
N THR A 418 2.99 4.06 24.70
CA THR A 418 2.20 3.72 25.90
C THR A 418 0.72 4.04 25.69
N ARG A 419 0.38 5.23 25.15
CA ARG A 419 -1.02 5.59 24.88
C ARG A 419 -1.65 4.66 23.83
N CYS A 420 -0.93 4.35 22.75
CA CYS A 420 -1.41 3.43 21.71
C CYS A 420 -1.67 2.02 22.28
N LEU A 421 -0.73 1.47 23.04
CA LEU A 421 -0.87 0.15 23.66
C LEU A 421 -2.01 0.11 24.68
N ASN A 422 -2.15 1.15 25.53
CA ASN A 422 -3.27 1.26 26.46
C ASN A 422 -4.63 1.28 25.73
N ARG A 423 -4.70 1.97 24.56
CA ARG A 423 -5.91 1.99 23.72
C ARG A 423 -6.26 0.59 23.20
N LEU A 424 -5.26 -0.27 23.01
CA LEU A 424 -5.41 -1.66 22.58
C LEU A 424 -5.56 -2.64 23.76
N GLY A 425 -5.53 -2.16 25.01
CA GLY A 425 -5.57 -3.00 26.21
C GLY A 425 -4.31 -3.83 26.44
N LEU A 426 -3.16 -3.35 25.93
CA LEU A 426 -1.87 -4.04 26.03
C LEU A 426 -0.92 -3.31 26.98
N ALA A 427 -0.07 -4.09 27.65
CA ALA A 427 1.03 -3.54 28.44
C ALA A 427 2.17 -3.02 27.54
N MET A 428 2.97 -2.09 28.07
CA MET A 428 4.16 -1.60 27.36
C MET A 428 5.18 -2.72 27.17
N ASP A 429 5.72 -2.81 25.96
CA ASP A 429 6.83 -3.69 25.58
C ASP A 429 7.96 -2.85 24.97
N ALA A 430 9.18 -2.99 25.48
CA ALA A 430 10.30 -2.17 25.05
C ALA A 430 10.67 -2.33 23.56
N ARG A 431 10.31 -3.45 22.94
CA ARG A 431 10.53 -3.69 21.50
C ARG A 431 9.89 -2.66 20.60
N VAL A 432 8.79 -2.03 21.02
CA VAL A 432 8.11 -0.98 20.24
C VAL A 432 8.96 0.28 20.06
N LEU A 433 10.00 0.48 20.88
CA LEU A 433 10.90 1.63 20.82
C LEU A 433 12.10 1.41 19.88
N ALA A 434 12.25 0.19 19.33
CA ALA A 434 13.32 -0.16 18.41
C ALA A 434 12.72 -0.73 17.09
N PRO A 435 11.91 0.06 16.37
CA PRO A 435 11.24 -0.42 15.14
C PRO A 435 12.20 -0.85 14.04
N GLU A 436 13.45 -0.34 14.04
CA GLU A 436 14.52 -0.74 13.12
C GLU A 436 14.96 -2.19 13.31
N ALA A 437 14.76 -2.77 14.48
CA ALA A 437 15.03 -4.19 14.76
C ALA A 437 13.94 -5.12 14.21
N ASN A 438 12.79 -4.58 13.80
CA ASN A 438 11.73 -5.37 13.20
C ASN A 438 12.17 -5.90 11.83
N THR A 439 12.20 -7.22 11.67
CA THR A 439 12.67 -7.89 10.44
C THR A 439 11.60 -8.00 9.37
N ARG A 440 10.34 -7.64 9.67
CA ARG A 440 9.25 -7.68 8.68
C ARG A 440 9.58 -6.80 7.47
N ALA A 441 9.44 -7.35 6.27
CA ALA A 441 9.63 -6.58 5.05
C ALA A 441 8.57 -5.48 4.92
N VAL A 442 9.02 -4.29 4.55
CA VAL A 442 8.18 -3.10 4.39
C VAL A 442 8.14 -2.72 2.92
N PHE A 443 7.00 -2.95 2.28
CA PHE A 443 6.78 -2.62 0.85
C PHE A 443 6.13 -1.25 0.68
N THR A 444 6.67 -0.23 1.32
CA THR A 444 6.19 1.14 1.20
C THR A 444 7.32 2.08 0.81
N LEU A 445 6.98 3.26 0.34
CA LEU A 445 7.94 4.31 -0.01
C LEU A 445 8.77 4.80 1.18
N SER A 446 8.43 4.39 2.41
CA SER A 446 9.16 4.71 3.64
C SER A 446 10.07 3.57 4.12
N HIS A 447 10.26 2.51 3.33
CA HIS A 447 10.99 1.30 3.74
C HIS A 447 12.44 1.56 4.21
N GLU A 448 13.14 2.51 3.61
CA GLU A 448 14.50 2.87 4.06
C GLU A 448 14.50 3.67 5.38
N GLN A 449 13.47 4.50 5.60
CA GLN A 449 13.39 5.38 6.77
C GLN A 449 13.15 4.59 8.06
N VAL A 450 12.28 3.59 8.02
CA VAL A 450 11.90 2.78 9.19
C VAL A 450 12.94 1.72 9.58
N ARG A 451 14.02 1.57 8.80
CA ARG A 451 15.17 0.71 9.13
C ARG A 451 16.27 1.46 9.90
N ARG A 452 16.00 2.68 10.29
CA ARG A 452 16.89 3.48 11.14
C ARG A 452 16.24 3.73 12.49
N PRO A 453 17.00 3.92 13.57
CA PRO A 453 16.44 4.37 14.84
C PRO A 453 15.55 5.60 14.64
N ILE A 454 14.52 5.73 15.48
CA ILE A 454 13.61 6.88 15.45
C ILE A 454 14.46 8.17 15.51
N ASN A 455 14.24 9.08 14.56
CA ASN A 455 15.05 10.29 14.44
C ASN A 455 14.23 11.46 13.87
N ARG A 456 14.76 12.68 14.03
CA ARG A 456 14.10 13.94 13.66
C ARG A 456 14.37 14.40 12.23
N THR A 457 15.11 13.64 11.41
CA THR A 457 15.58 14.11 10.08
C THR A 457 14.45 14.40 9.09
N SER A 458 13.27 13.88 9.35
CA SER A 458 12.09 14.12 8.51
C SER A 458 11.25 15.32 8.97
N ILE A 459 11.56 15.95 10.11
CA ILE A 459 10.84 17.12 10.64
C ILE A 459 11.41 18.38 10.00
N GLY A 460 10.54 19.23 9.44
CA GLY A 460 10.92 20.49 8.83
C GLY A 460 11.68 20.35 7.50
N ARG A 461 11.63 19.17 6.88
CA ARG A 461 12.29 18.92 5.60
C ARG A 461 11.76 19.80 4.47
N TRP A 462 10.50 20.27 4.56
CA TRP A 462 9.90 21.21 3.63
C TRP A 462 10.70 22.50 3.46
N LYS A 463 11.49 22.89 4.47
CA LYS A 463 12.34 24.09 4.42
C LYS A 463 13.38 24.03 3.30
N ASN A 464 13.85 22.84 2.95
CA ASN A 464 14.73 22.64 1.79
C ASN A 464 14.02 22.92 0.45
N TYR A 465 12.71 23.03 0.47
CA TYR A 465 11.81 23.26 -0.67
C TYR A 465 10.89 24.46 -0.43
N GLU A 466 11.31 25.40 0.44
CA GLU A 466 10.52 26.58 0.79
C GLU A 466 10.04 27.36 -0.44
N PHE A 467 10.85 27.39 -1.50
CA PHE A 467 10.51 28.00 -2.78
C PHE A 467 9.29 27.40 -3.49
N ALA A 468 8.80 26.25 -3.06
CA ALA A 468 7.64 25.56 -3.63
C ALA A 468 6.32 25.84 -2.87
N PHE A 469 6.39 26.52 -1.74
CA PHE A 469 5.25 26.82 -0.88
C PHE A 469 4.96 28.32 -0.87
N ASP A 470 3.70 28.66 -1.06
CA ASP A 470 3.17 30.03 -0.97
C ASP A 470 2.31 30.21 0.30
N SER A 471 1.79 31.41 0.53
CA SER A 471 0.97 31.73 1.69
C SER A 471 -0.34 30.91 1.80
N SER A 472 -0.77 30.25 0.74
CA SER A 472 -1.94 29.36 0.79
C SER A 472 -1.76 28.15 1.73
N TRP A 473 -0.53 27.85 2.14
CA TRP A 473 -0.18 26.78 3.07
C TRP A 473 -0.18 27.23 4.54
N ASP A 474 -0.18 28.55 4.80
CA ASP A 474 0.01 29.09 6.15
C ASP A 474 -1.13 28.70 7.10
N ALA A 475 -2.38 28.75 6.62
CA ALA A 475 -3.53 28.34 7.41
C ALA A 475 -3.47 26.88 7.86
N LEU A 476 -3.03 25.97 6.97
CA LEU A 476 -2.87 24.55 7.31
C LEU A 476 -1.72 24.32 8.30
N ALA A 477 -0.64 25.07 8.16
CA ALA A 477 0.51 25.00 9.06
C ALA A 477 0.15 25.52 10.45
N CYS A 478 -0.48 26.70 10.56
CA CYS A 478 -0.94 27.25 11.83
C CYS A 478 -1.89 26.30 12.56
N ALA A 479 -2.89 25.74 11.86
CA ALA A 479 -3.80 24.77 12.45
C ALA A 479 -3.14 23.48 12.91
N HIS A 480 -1.98 23.11 12.33
CA HIS A 480 -1.17 22.00 12.80
C HIS A 480 -0.43 22.35 14.09
N ASP A 481 0.18 23.52 14.15
CA ASP A 481 0.93 23.99 15.32
C ASP A 481 0.02 24.19 16.54
N GLU A 482 -1.18 24.75 16.34
CA GLU A 482 -2.19 24.87 17.39
C GLU A 482 -2.60 23.52 18.00
N ARG A 483 -2.72 22.46 17.19
CA ARG A 483 -3.00 21.11 17.68
C ARG A 483 -1.89 20.55 18.56
N ARG A 484 -0.63 20.94 18.36
CA ARG A 484 0.49 20.55 19.22
C ARG A 484 0.49 21.25 20.56
N VAL A 485 0.02 22.49 20.62
CA VAL A 485 0.01 23.31 21.85
C VAL A 485 -1.14 22.91 22.78
N ILE A 486 -2.27 22.44 22.27
CA ILE A 486 -3.49 22.12 23.04
C ILE A 486 -3.40 20.74 23.72
N ARG A 487 -2.38 19.94 23.45
CA ARG A 487 -2.16 18.60 24.04
C ARG A 487 -1.09 18.59 25.10
#